data_f489e12733107ab2be3d52cef12cb674
#
_entry.id   f489e12733107ab2be3d52cef12cb674
#
_cell.length_a   1.000
_cell.length_b   1.000
_cell.length_c   1.000
_cell.angle_alpha   90.00
_cell.angle_beta   90.00
_cell.angle_gamma   90.00
#
_symmetry.space_group_name_H-M   'P 1'
#
loop_
_entity.id
_entity.type
_entity.pdbx_description
1 polymer ?
#
loop_
_entity_poly.entity_id
_entity_poly.type
_entity_poly.pdbx_seq_one_letter_code
_entity_poly.pdbx_strand_id
1 'polypeptide(L)'
;MLNKRKKKATMEEKMNVLRAGVLGSNDGILTVVGVLFSVGAATSNRFTILIAGLADLVACALSMSAGEYASVSVQRDTEKSAVEEEATNLKNNYSEQINIVKQYYQNKGVSLQTANLIAKQLMEKEDRVATLVNIKYGTVFESMDGSLVIDVFCSIGWFISFSSNDLCS
;
A
#
# COMPACT_ATOMS: atom_id res chain seq x y z
N MET A 1 25.08 -15.94 6.38
CA MET A 1 24.78 -14.61 6.93
C MET A 1 24.35 -13.69 5.79
N LEU A 2 23.07 -13.62 5.52
CA LEU A 2 22.50 -12.76 4.47
C LEU A 2 22.44 -11.33 4.98
N ASN A 3 23.22 -10.46 4.38
CA ASN A 3 23.26 -9.02 4.65
C ASN A 3 21.95 -8.39 4.18
N LYS A 4 20.96 -8.27 5.08
CA LYS A 4 19.70 -7.58 4.86
C LYS A 4 20.00 -6.08 4.70
N ARG A 5 20.35 -5.65 3.47
CA ARG A 5 20.38 -4.23 3.14
C ARG A 5 18.99 -3.68 3.41
N LYS A 6 18.83 -2.78 4.39
CA LYS A 6 17.61 -2.00 4.59
C LYS A 6 17.33 -1.25 3.27
N LYS A 7 16.38 -1.74 2.49
CA LYS A 7 15.87 -1.05 1.30
C LYS A 7 15.33 0.30 1.79
N LYS A 8 15.80 1.38 1.21
CA LYS A 8 15.19 2.72 1.46
C LYS A 8 13.80 2.67 0.83
N ALA A 9 12.78 3.01 1.63
CA ALA A 9 11.41 3.14 1.15
C ALA A 9 11.37 4.02 -0.10
N THR A 10 10.66 3.58 -1.12
CA THR A 10 10.48 4.32 -2.36
C THR A 10 9.70 5.60 -2.12
N MET A 11 9.76 6.55 -3.06
CA MET A 11 8.96 7.78 -2.96
C MET A 11 7.46 7.47 -2.93
N GLU A 12 7.03 6.47 -3.69
CA GLU A 12 5.64 6.03 -3.75
C GLU A 12 5.15 5.46 -2.43
N GLU A 13 5.94 4.62 -1.77
CA GLU A 13 5.63 4.09 -0.43
C GLU A 13 5.46 5.22 0.59
N LYS A 14 6.37 6.19 0.61
CA LYS A 14 6.29 7.35 1.51
C LYS A 14 5.03 8.18 1.24
N MET A 15 4.69 8.41 -0.02
CA MET A 15 3.50 9.15 -0.40
C MET A 15 2.22 8.40 -0.03
N ASN A 16 2.19 7.08 -0.13
CA ASN A 16 1.05 6.27 0.28
C ASN A 16 0.84 6.30 1.79
N VAL A 17 1.91 6.17 2.58
CA VAL A 17 1.86 6.29 4.05
C VAL A 17 1.38 7.69 4.46
N LEU A 18 1.91 8.74 3.84
CA LEU A 18 1.49 10.11 4.12
C LEU A 18 0.01 10.33 3.79
N ARG A 19 -0.43 9.84 2.62
CA ARG A 19 -1.83 9.94 2.21
C ARG A 19 -2.76 9.20 3.17
N ALA A 20 -2.42 7.98 3.55
CA ALA A 20 -3.19 7.19 4.52
C ALA A 20 -3.26 7.90 5.87
N GLY A 21 -2.16 8.45 6.36
CA GLY A 21 -2.10 9.22 7.61
C GLY A 21 -2.97 10.47 7.58
N VAL A 22 -2.91 11.26 6.51
CA VAL A 22 -3.71 12.48 6.36
C VAL A 22 -5.21 12.17 6.27
N LEU A 23 -5.59 11.19 5.44
CA LEU A 23 -7.00 10.79 5.29
C LEU A 23 -7.55 10.23 6.61
N GLY A 24 -6.78 9.37 7.28
CA GLY A 24 -7.17 8.78 8.53
C GLY A 24 -7.32 9.80 9.67
N SER A 25 -6.41 10.75 9.77
CA SER A 25 -6.50 11.82 10.78
C SER A 25 -7.72 12.68 10.55
N ASN A 26 -8.01 13.06 9.29
CA ASN A 26 -9.17 13.89 8.97
C ASN A 26 -10.48 13.17 9.31
N ASP A 27 -10.63 11.92 8.94
CA ASP A 27 -11.82 11.12 9.20
C ASP A 27 -12.04 10.92 10.70
N GLY A 28 -10.99 10.54 11.43
CA GLY A 28 -11.05 10.38 12.90
C GLY A 28 -11.42 11.66 13.64
N ILE A 29 -10.88 12.82 13.24
CA ILE A 29 -11.22 14.10 13.86
C ILE A 29 -12.71 14.43 13.65
N LEU A 30 -13.20 14.32 12.42
CA LEU A 30 -14.59 14.63 12.09
C LEU A 30 -15.57 13.72 12.83
N THR A 31 -15.27 12.42 12.92
CA THR A 31 -16.12 11.43 13.59
C THR A 31 -16.19 11.71 15.10
N VAL A 32 -15.04 11.86 15.75
CA VAL A 32 -14.97 12.15 17.20
C VAL A 32 -15.66 13.45 17.55
N VAL A 33 -15.46 14.51 16.75
CA VAL A 33 -16.15 15.79 16.95
C VAL A 33 -17.67 15.62 16.84
N GLY A 34 -18.15 14.87 15.84
CA GLY A 34 -19.58 14.57 15.67
C GLY A 34 -20.17 13.84 16.87
N VAL A 35 -19.48 12.83 17.39
CA VAL A 35 -19.90 12.09 18.59
C VAL A 35 -19.91 12.99 19.83
N LEU A 36 -18.86 13.79 20.03
CA LEU A 36 -18.78 14.69 21.17
C LEU A 36 -19.92 15.74 21.17
N PHE A 37 -20.25 16.32 20.01
CA PHE A 37 -21.38 17.23 19.88
C PHE A 37 -22.71 16.54 20.13
N SER A 38 -22.92 15.33 19.58
CA SER A 38 -24.16 14.59 19.76
C SER A 38 -24.42 14.20 21.21
N VAL A 39 -23.40 13.67 21.89
CA VAL A 39 -23.48 13.28 23.30
C VAL A 39 -23.58 14.52 24.19
N GLY A 40 -22.84 15.60 23.90
CA GLY A 40 -22.88 16.85 24.63
C GLY A 40 -24.24 17.57 24.55
N ALA A 41 -24.98 17.39 23.45
CA ALA A 41 -26.35 17.87 23.34
C ALA A 41 -27.35 17.05 24.19
N ALA A 42 -27.04 15.76 24.42
CA ALA A 42 -27.91 14.85 25.17
C ALA A 42 -27.64 14.87 26.70
N THR A 43 -26.41 15.20 27.13
CA THR A 43 -26.02 15.18 28.54
C THR A 43 -25.00 16.28 28.88
N SER A 44 -25.08 16.82 30.09
CA SER A 44 -24.07 17.74 30.63
C SER A 44 -22.99 17.06 31.46
N ASN A 45 -23.02 15.73 31.54
CA ASN A 45 -22.03 14.96 32.30
C ASN A 45 -20.73 14.85 31.51
N ARG A 46 -19.68 15.58 31.95
CA ARG A 46 -18.39 15.64 31.32
C ARG A 46 -17.72 14.26 31.19
N PHE A 47 -17.91 13.40 32.19
CA PHE A 47 -17.33 12.04 32.15
C PHE A 47 -17.96 11.19 31.06
N THR A 48 -19.26 11.26 30.88
CA THR A 48 -19.99 10.54 29.80
C THR A 48 -19.52 11.01 28.41
N ILE A 49 -19.38 12.34 28.24
CA ILE A 49 -18.88 12.90 26.96
C ILE A 49 -17.46 12.42 26.66
N LEU A 50 -16.58 12.46 27.65
CA LEU A 50 -15.18 12.00 27.49
C LEU A 50 -15.09 10.53 27.14
N ILE A 51 -15.82 9.66 27.83
CA ILE A 51 -15.82 8.20 27.57
C ILE A 51 -16.38 7.92 26.18
N ALA A 52 -17.44 8.62 25.74
CA ALA A 52 -17.98 8.45 24.41
C ALA A 52 -16.95 8.81 23.31
N GLY A 53 -16.24 9.94 23.47
CA GLY A 53 -15.19 10.34 22.53
C GLY A 53 -14.01 9.38 22.50
N LEU A 54 -13.57 8.88 23.65
CA LEU A 54 -12.50 7.86 23.72
C LEU A 54 -12.92 6.54 23.08
N ALA A 55 -14.14 6.09 23.31
CA ALA A 55 -14.67 4.85 22.73
C ALA A 55 -14.72 4.95 21.20
N ASP A 56 -15.20 6.07 20.68
CA ASP A 56 -15.26 6.33 19.25
C ASP A 56 -13.85 6.38 18.62
N LEU A 57 -12.92 7.06 19.28
CA LEU A 57 -11.51 7.14 18.83
C LEU A 57 -10.88 5.76 18.70
N VAL A 58 -11.08 4.87 19.69
CA VAL A 58 -10.56 3.50 19.63
C VAL A 58 -11.26 2.71 18.52
N ALA A 59 -12.58 2.86 18.37
CA ALA A 59 -13.34 2.20 17.32
C ALA A 59 -12.86 2.60 15.91
N CYS A 60 -12.67 3.90 15.67
CA CYS A 60 -12.14 4.44 14.44
C CYS A 60 -10.73 3.88 14.13
N ALA A 61 -9.84 3.91 15.11
CA ALA A 61 -8.47 3.40 14.93
C ALA A 61 -8.44 1.91 14.55
N LEU A 62 -9.24 1.08 15.21
CA LEU A 62 -9.36 -0.34 14.91
C LEU A 62 -9.98 -0.60 13.53
N SER A 63 -11.03 0.13 13.17
CA SER A 63 -11.70 0.02 11.88
C SER A 63 -10.76 0.35 10.73
N MET A 64 -10.02 1.45 10.82
CA MET A 64 -9.06 1.87 9.81
C MET A 64 -7.91 0.86 9.66
N SER A 65 -7.38 0.37 10.79
CA SER A 65 -6.32 -0.63 10.79
C SER A 65 -6.76 -1.94 10.12
N ALA A 66 -7.98 -2.38 10.39
CA ALA A 66 -8.54 -3.58 9.76
C ALA A 66 -8.76 -3.39 8.26
N GLY A 67 -9.27 -2.21 7.86
CA GLY A 67 -9.47 -1.85 6.45
C GLY A 67 -8.16 -1.80 5.66
N GLU A 68 -7.14 -1.18 6.20
CA GLU A 68 -5.81 -1.13 5.57
C GLU A 68 -5.20 -2.53 5.44
N TYR A 69 -5.26 -3.33 6.49
CA TYR A 69 -4.78 -4.71 6.46
C TYR A 69 -5.49 -5.53 5.37
N ALA A 70 -6.81 -5.43 5.28
CA ALA A 70 -7.59 -6.13 4.26
C ALA A 70 -7.21 -5.67 2.84
N SER A 71 -7.09 -4.36 2.62
CA SER A 71 -6.70 -3.78 1.33
C SER A 71 -5.35 -4.30 0.85
N VAL A 72 -4.35 -4.28 1.72
CA VAL A 72 -3.00 -4.75 1.39
C VAL A 72 -2.96 -6.27 1.21
N SER A 73 -3.75 -7.02 1.97
CA SER A 73 -3.85 -8.47 1.78
C SER A 73 -4.38 -8.82 0.39
N VAL A 74 -5.45 -8.14 -0.05
CA VAL A 74 -6.02 -8.29 -1.40
C VAL A 74 -5.01 -7.92 -2.48
N GLN A 75 -4.29 -6.80 -2.30
CA GLN A 75 -3.25 -6.39 -3.25
C GLN A 75 -2.16 -7.45 -3.38
N ARG A 76 -1.66 -7.98 -2.27
CA ARG A 76 -0.64 -9.04 -2.25
C ARG A 76 -1.11 -10.32 -2.94
N ASP A 77 -2.36 -10.72 -2.72
CA ASP A 77 -2.92 -11.92 -3.35
C ASP A 77 -3.11 -11.72 -4.87
N THR A 78 -3.52 -10.53 -5.29
CA THR A 78 -3.61 -10.16 -6.70
C THR A 78 -2.24 -10.19 -7.38
N GLU A 79 -1.21 -9.64 -6.72
CA GLU A 79 0.16 -9.67 -7.22
C GLU A 79 0.70 -11.10 -7.37
N LYS A 80 0.45 -11.97 -6.39
CA LYS A 80 0.84 -13.38 -6.49
C LYS A 80 0.15 -14.10 -7.64
N SER A 81 -1.15 -13.88 -7.80
CA SER A 81 -1.92 -14.47 -8.91
C SER A 81 -1.39 -14.01 -10.27
N ALA A 82 -1.04 -12.73 -10.40
CA ALA A 82 -0.44 -12.19 -11.63
C ALA A 82 0.92 -12.82 -11.94
N VAL A 83 1.76 -13.07 -10.92
CA VAL A 83 3.05 -13.78 -11.10
C VAL A 83 2.85 -15.22 -11.54
N GLU A 84 1.93 -15.95 -10.92
CA GLU A 84 1.66 -17.34 -11.25
C GLU A 84 1.09 -17.47 -12.67
N GLU A 85 0.20 -16.56 -13.06
CA GLU A 85 -0.35 -16.47 -14.41
C GLU A 85 0.75 -16.20 -15.43
N GLU A 86 1.60 -15.19 -15.21
CA GLU A 86 2.68 -14.86 -16.15
C GLU A 86 3.79 -15.92 -16.19
N ALA A 87 4.04 -16.61 -15.08
CA ALA A 87 4.96 -17.75 -15.07
C ALA A 87 4.43 -18.92 -15.93
N THR A 88 3.12 -19.13 -15.93
CA THR A 88 2.45 -20.15 -16.75
C THR A 88 2.42 -19.74 -18.22
N ASN A 89 2.06 -18.49 -18.52
CA ASN A 89 2.07 -17.93 -19.86
C ASN A 89 3.46 -17.99 -20.50
N LEU A 90 4.50 -17.72 -19.70
CA LEU A 90 5.89 -17.80 -20.15
C LEU A 90 6.31 -19.23 -20.54
N LYS A 91 5.80 -20.25 -19.84
CA LYS A 91 6.07 -21.65 -20.17
C LYS A 91 5.35 -22.09 -21.44
N ASN A 92 4.13 -21.63 -21.64
CA ASN A 92 3.27 -22.08 -22.73
C ASN A 92 3.51 -21.31 -24.03
N ASN A 93 3.74 -20.00 -23.97
CA ASN A 93 3.78 -19.08 -25.11
C ASN A 93 4.98 -18.13 -25.06
N TYR A 94 6.20 -18.67 -24.94
CA TYR A 94 7.43 -17.86 -24.82
C TYR A 94 7.60 -16.80 -25.92
N SER A 95 7.31 -17.18 -27.18
CA SER A 95 7.45 -16.28 -28.33
C SER A 95 6.51 -15.08 -28.27
N GLU A 96 5.30 -15.29 -27.77
CA GLU A 96 4.29 -14.24 -27.59
C GLU A 96 4.72 -13.25 -26.51
N GLN A 97 5.27 -13.76 -25.41
CA GLN A 97 5.75 -12.93 -24.31
C GLN A 97 6.92 -12.02 -24.74
N ILE A 98 7.84 -12.52 -25.57
CA ILE A 98 8.89 -11.69 -26.19
C ILE A 98 8.29 -10.58 -27.03
N ASN A 99 7.26 -10.86 -27.83
CA ASN A 99 6.60 -9.86 -28.66
C ASN A 99 5.92 -8.76 -27.83
N ILE A 100 5.32 -9.10 -26.68
CA ILE A 100 4.74 -8.12 -25.77
C ILE A 100 5.81 -7.15 -25.25
N VAL A 101 6.93 -7.67 -24.78
CA VAL A 101 8.06 -6.84 -24.32
C VAL A 101 8.57 -5.93 -25.44
N LYS A 102 8.72 -6.46 -26.64
CA LYS A 102 9.15 -5.71 -27.82
C LYS A 102 8.17 -4.57 -28.15
N GLN A 103 6.87 -4.84 -28.23
CA GLN A 103 5.84 -3.83 -28.49
C GLN A 103 5.83 -2.74 -27.42
N TYR A 104 5.98 -3.09 -26.16
CA TYR A 104 6.05 -2.12 -25.07
C TYR A 104 7.17 -1.09 -25.28
N TYR A 105 8.38 -1.53 -25.64
CA TYR A 105 9.49 -0.62 -25.90
C TYR A 105 9.34 0.16 -27.20
N GLN A 106 8.74 -0.43 -28.24
CA GLN A 106 8.41 0.27 -29.47
C GLN A 106 7.40 1.42 -29.22
N ASN A 107 6.37 1.18 -28.40
CA ASN A 107 5.38 2.20 -28.03
C ASN A 107 6.02 3.35 -27.22
N LYS A 108 7.16 3.10 -26.57
CA LYS A 108 7.97 4.14 -25.91
C LYS A 108 8.95 4.86 -26.84
N GLY A 109 8.91 4.59 -28.15
CA GLY A 109 9.75 5.27 -29.14
C GLY A 109 11.10 4.60 -29.40
N VAL A 110 11.32 3.37 -28.89
CA VAL A 110 12.56 2.63 -29.17
C VAL A 110 12.52 1.99 -30.55
N SER A 111 13.62 2.02 -31.29
CA SER A 111 13.70 1.41 -32.62
C SER A 111 13.46 -0.11 -32.58
N LEU A 112 12.91 -0.66 -33.66
CA LEU A 112 12.62 -2.11 -33.76
C LEU A 112 13.82 -2.98 -33.45
N GLN A 113 15.00 -2.62 -33.94
CA GLN A 113 16.24 -3.37 -33.71
C GLN A 113 16.64 -3.38 -32.24
N THR A 114 16.61 -2.22 -31.60
CA THR A 114 16.94 -2.07 -30.17
C THR A 114 15.90 -2.75 -29.29
N ALA A 115 14.60 -2.63 -29.60
CA ALA A 115 13.53 -3.29 -28.87
C ALA A 115 13.65 -4.82 -28.90
N ASN A 116 14.08 -5.41 -30.03
CA ASN A 116 14.36 -6.85 -30.13
C ASN A 116 15.52 -7.27 -29.24
N LEU A 117 16.61 -6.49 -29.20
CA LEU A 117 17.76 -6.78 -28.33
C LEU A 117 17.39 -6.71 -26.86
N ILE A 118 16.66 -5.65 -26.47
CA ILE A 118 16.18 -5.47 -25.09
C ILE A 118 15.28 -6.63 -24.69
N ALA A 119 14.28 -6.97 -25.51
CA ALA A 119 13.36 -8.06 -25.22
C ALA A 119 14.10 -9.39 -25.00
N LYS A 120 15.06 -9.71 -25.86
CA LYS A 120 15.86 -10.92 -25.73
C LYS A 120 16.67 -10.93 -24.43
N GLN A 121 17.39 -9.85 -24.13
CA GLN A 121 18.22 -9.75 -22.93
C GLN A 121 17.39 -9.79 -21.63
N LEU A 122 16.21 -9.17 -21.60
CA LEU A 122 15.34 -9.18 -20.43
C LEU A 122 14.73 -10.55 -20.19
N MET A 123 14.39 -11.27 -21.26
CA MET A 123 13.79 -12.60 -21.17
C MET A 123 14.81 -13.74 -20.87
N GLU A 124 16.11 -13.47 -20.99
CA GLU A 124 17.19 -14.39 -20.58
C GLU A 124 17.52 -14.27 -19.08
N LYS A 125 17.08 -13.20 -18.39
CA LYS A 125 17.34 -13.00 -16.96
C LYS A 125 16.45 -13.88 -16.07
N GLU A 126 16.90 -14.11 -14.83
CA GLU A 126 16.11 -14.82 -13.82
C GLU A 126 14.81 -14.06 -13.47
N ASP A 127 14.84 -12.72 -13.48
CA ASP A 127 13.69 -11.85 -13.14
C ASP A 127 12.73 -11.62 -14.31
N ARG A 128 12.71 -12.48 -15.32
CA ARG A 128 11.87 -12.33 -16.53
C ARG A 128 10.37 -12.28 -16.22
N VAL A 129 9.90 -13.04 -15.23
CA VAL A 129 8.47 -13.01 -14.81
C VAL A 129 8.13 -11.67 -14.20
N ALA A 130 8.95 -11.16 -13.29
CA ALA A 130 8.76 -9.84 -12.69
C ALA A 130 8.76 -8.72 -13.75
N THR A 131 9.62 -8.84 -14.77
CA THR A 131 9.66 -7.91 -15.89
C THR A 131 8.35 -7.92 -16.70
N LEU A 132 7.79 -9.10 -16.97
CA LEU A 132 6.51 -9.23 -17.67
C LEU A 132 5.35 -8.64 -16.87
N VAL A 133 5.29 -8.94 -15.57
CA VAL A 133 4.27 -8.38 -14.68
C VAL A 133 4.36 -6.86 -14.67
N ASN A 134 5.55 -6.28 -14.56
CA ASN A 134 5.74 -4.84 -14.61
C ASN A 134 5.28 -4.21 -15.94
N ILE A 135 5.55 -4.87 -17.05
CA ILE A 135 5.20 -4.39 -18.38
C ILE A 135 3.68 -4.45 -18.63
N LYS A 136 3.02 -5.54 -18.20
CA LYS A 136 1.59 -5.76 -18.44
C LYS A 136 0.69 -5.02 -17.47
N TYR A 137 1.03 -5.04 -16.19
CA TYR A 137 0.19 -4.53 -15.11
C TYR A 137 0.65 -3.17 -14.58
N GLY A 138 1.83 -2.67 -15.00
CA GLY A 138 2.37 -1.38 -14.56
C GLY A 138 2.77 -1.32 -13.09
N THR A 139 2.79 -2.46 -12.41
CA THR A 139 3.15 -2.56 -10.99
C THR A 139 4.65 -2.80 -10.86
N VAL A 140 5.32 -1.99 -10.05
CA VAL A 140 6.69 -2.28 -9.64
C VAL A 140 6.61 -3.42 -8.62
N PHE A 141 7.06 -4.60 -9.02
CA PHE A 141 7.13 -5.77 -8.15
C PHE A 141 8.16 -5.49 -7.05
N GLU A 142 7.72 -4.87 -5.98
CA GLU A 142 8.53 -4.71 -4.78
C GLU A 142 8.01 -5.72 -3.76
N SER A 143 8.87 -6.68 -3.40
CA SER A 143 8.56 -7.65 -2.36
C SER A 143 8.13 -6.88 -1.10
N MET A 144 6.84 -6.84 -0.83
CA MET A 144 6.29 -6.26 0.38
C MET A 144 6.69 -7.14 1.56
N ASP A 145 7.88 -6.90 2.08
CA ASP A 145 8.32 -7.42 3.38
C ASP A 145 7.45 -6.79 4.47
N GLY A 146 6.98 -7.60 5.38
CA GLY A 146 6.08 -7.37 6.52
C GLY A 146 6.16 -6.07 7.35
N SER A 147 6.64 -4.97 6.78
CA SER A 147 6.69 -3.65 7.42
C SER A 147 5.30 -3.04 7.64
N LEU A 148 4.29 -3.55 6.94
CA LEU A 148 2.93 -3.01 6.91
C LEU A 148 2.20 -3.09 8.24
N VAL A 149 2.46 -4.14 9.03
CA VAL A 149 1.90 -4.26 10.38
C VAL A 149 2.50 -3.19 11.30
N ILE A 150 3.75 -2.81 11.08
CA ILE A 150 4.44 -1.76 11.85
C ILE A 150 3.86 -0.39 11.48
N ASP A 151 3.54 -0.13 10.20
CA ASP A 151 2.97 1.13 9.75
C ASP A 151 1.55 1.34 10.28
N VAL A 152 0.75 0.28 10.36
CA VAL A 152 -0.58 0.30 11.01
C VAL A 152 -0.46 0.59 12.50
N PHE A 153 0.47 -0.03 13.21
CA PHE A 153 0.72 0.26 14.63
C PHE A 153 1.32 1.66 14.85
N CYS A 154 2.17 2.16 13.94
CA CYS A 154 2.65 3.54 13.98
C CYS A 154 1.52 4.56 13.78
N SER A 155 0.56 4.30 12.88
CA SER A 155 -0.60 5.17 12.67
C SER A 155 -1.46 5.25 13.93
N ILE A 156 -1.69 4.14 14.61
CA ILE A 156 -2.42 4.09 15.89
C ILE A 156 -1.62 4.82 16.99
N GLY A 157 -0.33 4.58 17.09
CA GLY A 157 0.55 5.21 18.08
C GLY A 157 0.67 6.72 17.87
N TRP A 158 0.72 7.18 16.62
CA TRP A 158 0.77 8.60 16.28
C TRP A 158 -0.54 9.32 16.61
N PHE A 159 -1.68 8.67 16.37
CA PHE A 159 -2.99 9.19 16.69
C PHE A 159 -3.20 9.32 18.23
N ILE A 160 -2.76 8.34 19.00
CA ILE A 160 -2.81 8.36 20.47
C ILE A 160 -1.86 9.43 21.03
N SER A 161 -0.65 9.58 20.46
CA SER A 161 0.34 10.57 20.89
C SER A 161 -0.09 12.01 20.58
N PHE A 162 -0.76 12.25 19.45
CA PHE A 162 -1.27 13.55 19.07
C PHE A 162 -2.42 13.99 20.01
N SER A 163 -3.33 13.07 20.34
CA SER A 163 -4.42 13.34 21.30
C SER A 163 -3.93 13.60 22.72
N SER A 164 -2.79 13.05 23.11
CA SER A 164 -2.22 13.21 24.46
C SER A 164 -1.53 14.58 24.68
N ASN A 165 -1.00 15.20 23.62
CA ASN A 165 -0.31 16.49 23.73
C ASN A 165 -1.25 17.71 23.79
N ASP A 166 -2.46 17.60 23.24
CA ASP A 166 -3.43 18.70 23.25
C ASP A 166 -4.29 18.74 24.54
N LEU A 167 -4.21 17.70 25.38
CA LEU A 167 -4.91 17.65 26.68
C LEU A 167 -4.12 18.21 27.87
N CYS A 168 -2.84 18.59 27.64
CA CYS A 168 -1.96 19.16 28.67
C CYS A 168 -1.62 20.65 28.48
N SER A 169 -2.37 21.37 27.62
CA SER A 169 -2.24 22.85 27.49
C SER A 169 -3.51 23.57 27.97
#